data_55a44735aa276857b89a8e9fe2f2b279
#
_entry.id   55a44735aa276857b89a8e9fe2f2b279
#
_cell.length_a   1.000
_cell.length_b   1.000
_cell.length_c   1.000
_cell.angle_alpha   90.00
_cell.angle_beta   90.00
_cell.angle_gamma   90.00
#
_symmetry.space_group_name_H-M   'P 1'
#
loop_
_entity.id
_entity.type
_entity.pdbx_description
1 polymer ?
#
loop_
_entity_poly.entity_id
_entity_poly.type
_entity_poly.pdbx_seq_one_letter_code
_entity_poly.pdbx_strand_id
1 'polypeptide(L)'
;GGFITRLRREARAAIARCCGAGDEHAVIFAGSGATAGINRLVHLFGVREAIAAGRKVRVIIGPYEHHSNILPWRECGAEIVELAESAAGGPELTQLDAALQAGEGALVICALSAASNVTGIVADVAQVTRRVKAAGAKMLWDYAGGAPYLPMQMSPAADAAIDAIVFSPHKFIGGPGASGVLIVRRDAVLDTKPTWPGGGTVRFVSPV
;
A
#
# COMPACT_ATOMS: atom_id res chain seq x y z
N GLY A 1 -27.41 8.98 12.12
CA GLY A 1 -26.33 9.26 11.20
C GLY A 1 -25.15 10.05 11.76
N GLY A 2 -25.35 11.22 12.36
CA GLY A 2 -24.26 12.16 12.71
C GLY A 2 -23.19 11.60 13.67
N PHE A 3 -23.54 10.78 14.62
CA PHE A 3 -22.59 10.17 15.57
C PHE A 3 -21.57 9.26 14.86
N ILE A 4 -22.03 8.33 14.06
CA ILE A 4 -21.12 7.38 13.33
C ILE A 4 -20.25 8.13 12.32
N THR A 5 -20.77 9.14 11.64
CA THR A 5 -19.99 9.97 10.72
C THR A 5 -18.85 10.71 11.45
N ARG A 6 -19.14 11.29 12.63
CA ARG A 6 -18.15 11.92 13.49
C ARG A 6 -17.11 10.92 13.98
N LEU A 7 -17.55 9.78 14.52
CA LEU A 7 -16.64 8.71 14.99
C LEU A 7 -15.67 8.26 13.91
N ARG A 8 -16.17 8.00 12.69
CA ARG A 8 -15.31 7.63 11.55
C ARG A 8 -14.30 8.72 11.18
N ARG A 9 -14.70 9.97 11.24
CA ARG A 9 -13.80 11.11 10.98
C ARG A 9 -12.71 11.21 12.05
N GLU A 10 -13.07 11.11 13.31
CA GLU A 10 -12.14 11.15 14.44
C GLU A 10 -11.16 9.96 14.40
N ALA A 11 -11.64 8.75 14.08
CA ALA A 11 -10.80 7.57 13.92
C ALA A 11 -9.77 7.75 12.78
N ARG A 12 -10.19 8.27 11.61
CA ARG A 12 -9.25 8.57 10.51
C ARG A 12 -8.20 9.61 10.92
N ALA A 13 -8.62 10.67 11.63
CA ALA A 13 -7.70 11.69 12.11
C ALA A 13 -6.70 11.12 13.13
N ALA A 14 -7.14 10.23 14.03
CA ALA A 14 -6.25 9.56 14.97
C ALA A 14 -5.22 8.69 14.25
N ILE A 15 -5.65 7.86 13.30
CA ILE A 15 -4.78 7.01 12.48
C ILE A 15 -3.77 7.89 11.70
N ALA A 16 -4.24 8.95 11.06
CA ALA A 16 -3.38 9.87 10.32
C ALA A 16 -2.26 10.42 11.20
N ARG A 17 -2.59 10.93 12.39
CA ARG A 17 -1.59 11.43 13.35
C ARG A 17 -0.58 10.34 13.77
N CYS A 18 -1.06 9.13 14.05
CA CYS A 18 -0.18 8.03 14.47
C CYS A 18 0.78 7.58 13.35
N CYS A 19 0.40 7.78 12.10
CA CYS A 19 1.18 7.34 10.93
C CYS A 19 1.87 8.51 10.19
N GLY A 20 1.93 9.71 10.77
CA GLY A 20 2.55 10.87 10.13
C GLY A 20 1.91 11.23 8.78
N ALA A 21 0.60 11.00 8.62
CA ALA A 21 -0.14 11.32 7.41
C ALA A 21 -0.77 12.72 7.52
N GLY A 22 -0.48 13.59 6.56
CA GLY A 22 -1.03 14.93 6.42
C GLY A 22 -2.21 15.01 5.45
N ASP A 23 -2.56 16.23 5.03
CA ASP A 23 -3.68 16.50 4.12
C ASP A 23 -3.48 15.91 2.71
N GLU A 24 -2.23 15.67 2.33
CA GLU A 24 -1.85 15.00 1.08
C GLU A 24 -2.19 13.50 1.08
N HIS A 25 -2.61 12.94 2.20
CA HIS A 25 -2.96 11.53 2.35
C HIS A 25 -4.47 11.32 2.50
N ALA A 26 -4.92 10.12 2.19
CA ALA A 26 -6.25 9.63 2.50
C ALA A 26 -6.16 8.39 3.39
N VAL A 27 -6.91 8.38 4.49
CA VAL A 27 -7.08 7.20 5.35
C VAL A 27 -8.40 6.53 5.00
N ILE A 28 -8.32 5.28 4.58
CA ILE A 28 -9.46 4.50 4.07
C ILE A 28 -9.66 3.25 4.94
N PHE A 29 -10.87 3.08 5.45
CA PHE A 29 -11.29 1.80 6.02
C PHE A 29 -11.62 0.85 4.87
N ALA A 30 -10.73 -0.13 4.65
CA ALA A 30 -10.73 -0.94 3.44
C ALA A 30 -11.62 -2.18 3.52
N GLY A 31 -12.02 -2.62 4.71
CA GLY A 31 -12.75 -3.88 4.93
C GLY A 31 -11.85 -4.97 5.51
N SER A 32 -11.77 -6.12 4.88
CA SER A 32 -11.07 -7.31 5.42
C SER A 32 -9.55 -7.18 5.40
N GLY A 33 -8.98 -6.54 6.42
CA GLY A 33 -7.53 -6.45 6.65
C GLY A 33 -6.75 -5.74 5.56
N ALA A 34 -5.43 -5.89 5.58
CA ALA A 34 -4.53 -5.38 4.56
C ALA A 34 -4.85 -5.92 3.15
N THR A 35 -5.35 -7.15 3.04
CA THR A 35 -5.75 -7.78 1.77
C THR A 35 -6.73 -6.90 1.00
N ALA A 36 -7.77 -6.37 1.66
CA ALA A 36 -8.72 -5.48 1.01
C ALA A 36 -8.08 -4.14 0.60
N GLY A 37 -7.13 -3.65 1.37
CA GLY A 37 -6.35 -2.45 1.04
C GLY A 37 -5.52 -2.65 -0.23
N ILE A 38 -4.80 -3.76 -0.35
CA ILE A 38 -3.96 -4.09 -1.50
C ILE A 38 -4.80 -4.26 -2.76
N ASN A 39 -5.92 -5.00 -2.68
CA ASN A 39 -6.83 -5.12 -3.83
C ASN A 39 -7.38 -3.77 -4.30
N ARG A 40 -7.60 -2.81 -3.38
CA ARG A 40 -7.96 -1.44 -3.76
C ARG A 40 -6.81 -0.71 -4.42
N LEU A 41 -5.56 -0.93 -3.98
CA LEU A 41 -4.39 -0.28 -4.56
C LEU A 41 -4.12 -0.72 -6.00
N VAL A 42 -4.40 -1.97 -6.38
CA VAL A 42 -4.34 -2.42 -7.77
C VAL A 42 -5.16 -1.49 -8.67
N HIS A 43 -6.35 -1.08 -8.19
CA HIS A 43 -7.20 -0.14 -8.90
C HIS A 43 -6.69 1.32 -8.77
N LEU A 44 -6.48 1.79 -7.54
CA LEU A 44 -6.10 3.19 -7.28
C LEU A 44 -4.77 3.58 -7.96
N PHE A 45 -3.83 2.64 -8.07
CA PHE A 45 -2.58 2.86 -8.79
C PHE A 45 -2.72 2.73 -10.32
N GLY A 46 -3.92 2.52 -10.83
CA GLY A 46 -4.22 2.47 -12.26
C GLY A 46 -3.58 1.27 -12.97
N VAL A 47 -3.37 0.16 -12.28
CA VAL A 47 -2.67 -1.01 -12.85
C VAL A 47 -3.45 -1.61 -14.01
N ARG A 48 -4.75 -1.84 -13.83
CA ARG A 48 -5.61 -2.45 -14.85
C ARG A 48 -5.75 -1.56 -16.08
N GLU A 49 -5.90 -0.27 -15.86
CA GLU A 49 -5.98 0.75 -16.91
C GLU A 49 -4.67 0.83 -17.70
N ALA A 50 -3.53 0.77 -17.02
CA ALA A 50 -2.22 0.76 -17.66
C ALA A 50 -2.04 -0.48 -18.55
N ILE A 51 -2.39 -1.67 -18.06
CA ILE A 51 -2.33 -2.92 -18.83
C ILE A 51 -3.31 -2.89 -20.02
N ALA A 52 -4.54 -2.44 -19.81
CA ALA A 52 -5.53 -2.31 -20.87
C ALA A 52 -5.10 -1.32 -21.98
N ALA A 53 -4.31 -0.30 -21.61
CA ALA A 53 -3.70 0.64 -22.56
C ALA A 53 -2.39 0.12 -23.20
N GLY A 54 -2.01 -1.15 -22.96
CA GLY A 54 -0.78 -1.75 -23.49
C GLY A 54 0.50 -1.28 -22.81
N ARG A 55 0.39 -0.56 -21.69
CA ARG A 55 1.54 -0.13 -20.89
C ARG A 55 2.06 -1.28 -20.04
N LYS A 56 3.37 -1.46 -19.99
CA LYS A 56 4.00 -2.42 -19.09
C LYS A 56 3.79 -1.99 -17.64
N VAL A 57 3.47 -2.97 -16.80
CA VAL A 57 3.38 -2.80 -15.35
C VAL A 57 4.29 -3.83 -14.70
N ARG A 58 5.19 -3.35 -13.84
CA ARG A 58 6.09 -4.20 -13.06
C ARG A 58 5.80 -4.03 -11.59
N VAL A 59 5.64 -5.14 -10.87
CA VAL A 59 5.53 -5.13 -9.40
C VAL A 59 6.72 -5.87 -8.83
N ILE A 60 7.49 -5.18 -8.01
CA ILE A 60 8.64 -5.72 -7.27
C ILE A 60 8.16 -6.11 -5.89
N ILE A 61 8.32 -7.36 -5.51
CA ILE A 61 7.96 -7.91 -4.20
C ILE A 61 9.19 -8.40 -3.46
N GLY A 62 9.12 -8.46 -2.14
CA GLY A 62 10.23 -8.91 -1.30
C GLY A 62 10.20 -10.41 -0.99
N PRO A 63 11.17 -10.89 -0.21
CA PRO A 63 11.28 -12.30 0.15
C PRO A 63 10.29 -12.73 1.24
N TYR A 64 9.60 -11.80 1.89
CA TYR A 64 8.76 -12.08 3.07
C TYR A 64 7.28 -11.86 2.83
N GLU A 65 6.85 -11.80 1.57
CA GLU A 65 5.49 -11.38 1.27
C GLU A 65 4.46 -12.44 1.64
N HIS A 66 3.43 -12.00 2.34
CA HIS A 66 2.24 -12.79 2.52
C HIS A 66 1.47 -12.90 1.19
N HIS A 67 0.76 -14.01 0.96
CA HIS A 67 -0.04 -14.20 -0.26
C HIS A 67 -0.97 -13.02 -0.59
N SER A 68 -1.48 -12.31 0.41
CA SER A 68 -2.29 -11.11 0.20
C SER A 68 -1.54 -9.96 -0.48
N ASN A 69 -0.20 -9.94 -0.41
CA ASN A 69 0.65 -8.98 -1.12
C ASN A 69 1.32 -9.58 -2.36
N ILE A 70 0.95 -10.78 -2.78
CA ILE A 70 1.44 -11.43 -4.00
C ILE A 70 0.30 -11.59 -5.00
N LEU A 71 -0.78 -12.26 -4.59
CA LEU A 71 -1.84 -12.71 -5.48
C LEU A 71 -2.57 -11.55 -6.20
N PRO A 72 -2.93 -10.43 -5.57
CA PRO A 72 -3.60 -9.35 -6.26
C PRO A 72 -2.80 -8.78 -7.45
N TRP A 73 -1.46 -8.78 -7.33
CA TRP A 73 -0.57 -8.31 -8.38
C TRP A 73 -0.43 -9.30 -9.52
N ARG A 74 -0.35 -10.61 -9.22
CA ARG A 74 -0.33 -11.68 -10.24
C ARG A 74 -1.63 -11.72 -11.03
N GLU A 75 -2.76 -11.68 -10.33
CA GLU A 75 -4.10 -11.75 -10.94
C GLU A 75 -4.45 -10.54 -11.83
N CYS A 76 -3.79 -9.40 -11.65
CA CYS A 76 -4.02 -8.27 -12.52
C CYS A 76 -3.16 -8.27 -13.81
N GLY A 77 -2.28 -9.23 -13.98
CA GLY A 77 -1.44 -9.39 -15.17
C GLY A 77 -0.17 -8.54 -15.18
N ALA A 78 0.27 -8.03 -14.02
CA ALA A 78 1.56 -7.36 -13.90
C ALA A 78 2.73 -8.35 -13.98
N GLU A 79 3.86 -7.88 -14.48
CA GLU A 79 5.14 -8.60 -14.37
C GLU A 79 5.59 -8.57 -12.92
N ILE A 80 5.82 -9.73 -12.31
CA ILE A 80 6.27 -9.85 -10.93
C ILE A 80 7.77 -10.12 -10.89
N VAL A 81 8.49 -9.29 -10.14
CA VAL A 81 9.91 -9.48 -9.82
C VAL A 81 10.02 -9.73 -8.33
N GLU A 82 10.43 -10.92 -7.94
CA GLU A 82 10.64 -11.30 -6.55
C GLU A 82 12.11 -11.12 -6.18
N LEU A 83 12.37 -10.34 -5.11
CA LEU A 83 13.71 -10.10 -4.60
C LEU A 83 14.13 -11.23 -3.68
N ALA A 84 15.39 -11.63 -3.75
CA ALA A 84 15.98 -12.52 -2.77
C ALA A 84 16.14 -11.83 -1.42
N GLU A 85 16.29 -12.63 -0.37
CA GLU A 85 16.72 -12.18 0.94
C GLU A 85 18.22 -11.87 0.93
N SER A 86 18.61 -10.73 1.52
CA SER A 86 20.01 -10.39 1.71
C SER A 86 20.63 -11.19 2.86
N ALA A 87 21.94 -11.31 2.87
CA ALA A 87 22.67 -12.01 3.95
C ALA A 87 22.45 -11.36 5.35
N ALA A 88 22.10 -10.09 5.40
CA ALA A 88 21.81 -9.35 6.64
C ALA A 88 20.32 -9.38 7.02
N GLY A 89 19.47 -10.05 6.22
CA GLY A 89 18.03 -9.96 6.28
C GLY A 89 17.49 -8.77 5.48
N GLY A 90 16.19 -8.82 5.15
CA GLY A 90 15.57 -7.83 4.27
C GLY A 90 15.78 -8.13 2.78
N PRO A 91 15.23 -7.29 1.89
CA PRO A 91 15.37 -7.47 0.45
C PRO A 91 16.80 -7.22 -0.02
N GLU A 92 17.26 -8.00 -1.00
CA GLU A 92 18.56 -7.79 -1.63
C GLU A 92 18.56 -6.49 -2.45
N LEU A 93 19.33 -5.48 -1.99
CA LEU A 93 19.27 -4.12 -2.53
C LEU A 93 19.85 -3.98 -3.94
N THR A 94 20.84 -4.80 -4.29
CA THR A 94 21.41 -4.79 -5.66
C THR A 94 20.40 -5.34 -6.66
N GLN A 95 19.62 -6.33 -6.27
CA GLN A 95 18.52 -6.82 -7.10
C GLN A 95 17.38 -5.80 -7.20
N LEU A 96 17.07 -5.10 -6.12
CA LEU A 96 16.09 -4.01 -6.14
C LEU A 96 16.50 -2.93 -7.14
N ASP A 97 17.74 -2.45 -7.08
CA ASP A 97 18.24 -1.42 -7.98
C ASP A 97 18.17 -1.87 -9.46
N ALA A 98 18.58 -3.11 -9.74
CA ALA A 98 18.50 -3.70 -11.07
C ALA A 98 17.05 -3.83 -11.57
N ALA A 99 16.12 -4.25 -10.70
CA ALA A 99 14.70 -4.38 -11.04
C ALA A 99 14.04 -3.02 -11.31
N LEU A 100 14.41 -1.98 -10.55
CA LEU A 100 13.95 -0.61 -10.75
C LEU A 100 14.45 -0.05 -12.08
N GLN A 101 15.74 -0.21 -12.38
CA GLN A 101 16.37 0.26 -13.63
C GLN A 101 15.74 -0.45 -14.85
N ALA A 102 15.57 -1.76 -14.81
CA ALA A 102 14.95 -2.52 -15.88
C ALA A 102 13.45 -2.24 -16.06
N GLY A 103 12.84 -1.50 -15.14
CA GLY A 103 11.45 -1.02 -15.18
C GLY A 103 11.27 0.34 -15.83
N GLU A 104 12.33 0.96 -16.37
CA GLU A 104 12.23 2.28 -17.00
C GLU A 104 11.15 2.31 -18.10
N GLY A 105 10.31 3.34 -18.09
CA GLY A 105 9.16 3.47 -19.01
C GLY A 105 7.91 2.68 -18.63
N ALA A 106 7.97 1.76 -17.67
CA ALA A 106 6.83 1.04 -17.15
C ALA A 106 6.16 1.78 -15.97
N LEU A 107 4.97 1.34 -15.58
CA LEU A 107 4.43 1.62 -14.24
C LEU A 107 5.10 0.65 -13.27
N VAL A 108 6.00 1.14 -12.42
CA VAL A 108 6.71 0.31 -11.44
C VAL A 108 6.14 0.54 -10.05
N ILE A 109 5.82 -0.55 -9.38
CA ILE A 109 5.31 -0.57 -8.00
C ILE A 109 6.23 -1.50 -7.20
N CYS A 110 6.74 -1.02 -6.08
CA CYS A 110 7.44 -1.84 -5.10
C CYS A 110 6.49 -2.10 -3.93
N ALA A 111 6.17 -3.37 -3.67
CA ALA A 111 5.20 -3.79 -2.67
C ALA A 111 5.87 -4.77 -1.70
N LEU A 112 6.27 -4.28 -0.54
CA LEU A 112 7.10 -5.00 0.43
C LEU A 112 6.45 -5.06 1.80
N SER A 113 6.70 -6.16 2.53
CA SER A 113 6.36 -6.29 3.94
C SER A 113 7.39 -5.57 4.82
N ALA A 114 6.92 -4.73 5.73
CA ALA A 114 7.79 -4.02 6.68
C ALA A 114 8.45 -4.98 7.68
N ALA A 115 7.82 -6.11 7.94
CA ALA A 115 8.38 -7.20 8.75
C ALA A 115 7.84 -8.54 8.28
N SER A 116 8.70 -9.55 8.30
CA SER A 116 8.30 -10.94 8.04
C SER A 116 7.35 -11.43 9.13
N ASN A 117 6.20 -11.96 8.73
CA ASN A 117 5.28 -12.61 9.66
C ASN A 117 5.74 -14.01 10.11
N VAL A 118 6.80 -14.53 9.52
CA VAL A 118 7.37 -15.85 9.83
C VAL A 118 8.62 -15.73 10.69
N THR A 119 9.58 -14.89 10.29
CA THR A 119 10.89 -14.77 10.95
C THR A 119 10.99 -13.58 11.89
N GLY A 120 10.10 -12.58 11.74
CA GLY A 120 10.20 -11.32 12.49
C GLY A 120 11.27 -10.36 11.98
N ILE A 121 11.98 -10.69 10.91
CA ILE A 121 12.97 -9.79 10.30
C ILE A 121 12.28 -8.52 9.83
N VAL A 122 12.86 -7.38 10.21
CA VAL A 122 12.34 -6.03 9.91
C VAL A 122 13.15 -5.43 8.76
N ALA A 123 12.46 -4.92 7.75
CA ALA A 123 13.09 -4.22 6.62
C ALA A 123 13.50 -2.78 7.01
N ASP A 124 14.59 -2.27 6.43
CA ASP A 124 14.90 -0.85 6.50
C ASP A 124 13.97 -0.05 5.56
N VAL A 125 12.83 0.35 6.14
CA VAL A 125 11.75 1.04 5.43
C VAL A 125 12.26 2.34 4.79
N ALA A 126 13.08 3.11 5.49
CA ALA A 126 13.57 4.40 4.98
C ALA A 126 14.54 4.20 3.81
N GLN A 127 15.50 3.29 3.94
CA GLN A 127 16.51 3.02 2.92
C GLN A 127 15.87 2.49 1.63
N VAL A 128 14.99 1.51 1.74
CA VAL A 128 14.30 0.92 0.58
C VAL A 128 13.40 1.96 -0.10
N THR A 129 12.60 2.69 0.68
CA THR A 129 11.72 3.73 0.13
C THR A 129 12.49 4.78 -0.64
N ARG A 130 13.63 5.24 -0.12
CA ARG A 130 14.48 6.22 -0.79
C ARG A 130 14.91 5.75 -2.18
N ARG A 131 15.38 4.50 -2.31
CA ARG A 131 15.79 3.92 -3.59
C ARG A 131 14.62 3.84 -4.59
N VAL A 132 13.48 3.36 -4.12
CA VAL A 132 12.26 3.25 -4.92
C VAL A 132 11.79 4.61 -5.42
N LYS A 133 11.78 5.62 -4.54
CA LYS A 133 11.35 6.98 -4.90
C LYS A 133 12.36 7.68 -5.81
N ALA A 134 13.66 7.46 -5.64
CA ALA A 134 14.69 7.99 -6.54
C ALA A 134 14.54 7.46 -7.96
N ALA A 135 14.05 6.22 -8.14
CA ALA A 135 13.74 5.63 -9.43
C ALA A 135 12.37 6.05 -10.01
N GLY A 136 11.60 6.91 -9.32
CA GLY A 136 10.27 7.34 -9.76
C GLY A 136 9.18 6.28 -9.64
N ALA A 137 9.45 5.17 -8.95
CA ALA A 137 8.50 4.10 -8.71
C ALA A 137 7.55 4.40 -7.53
N LYS A 138 6.44 3.67 -7.45
CA LYS A 138 5.50 3.72 -6.33
C LYS A 138 5.94 2.76 -5.23
N MET A 139 5.82 3.20 -3.97
CA MET A 139 6.16 2.40 -2.79
C MET A 139 4.93 2.08 -1.97
N LEU A 140 4.62 0.79 -1.83
CA LEU A 140 3.66 0.24 -0.89
C LEU A 140 4.39 -0.54 0.21
N TRP A 141 4.06 -0.25 1.46
CA TRP A 141 4.47 -1.06 2.60
C TRP A 141 3.28 -1.81 3.20
N ASP A 142 3.41 -3.13 3.31
CA ASP A 142 2.50 -3.98 4.06
C ASP A 142 2.98 -4.10 5.51
N TYR A 143 2.23 -3.50 6.40
CA TYR A 143 2.46 -3.56 7.85
C TYR A 143 1.56 -4.56 8.55
N ALA A 144 0.88 -5.47 7.84
CA ALA A 144 -0.09 -6.38 8.45
C ALA A 144 0.48 -7.20 9.61
N GLY A 145 1.76 -7.62 9.52
CA GLY A 145 2.45 -8.32 10.61
C GLY A 145 3.09 -7.38 11.62
N GLY A 146 3.64 -6.26 11.16
CA GLY A 146 4.46 -5.36 11.95
C GLY A 146 3.72 -4.26 12.69
N ALA A 147 2.53 -3.85 12.22
CA ALA A 147 1.83 -2.67 12.73
C ALA A 147 1.58 -2.63 14.24
N PRO A 148 1.32 -3.74 14.94
CA PRO A 148 1.16 -3.71 16.40
C PRO A 148 2.46 -3.40 17.16
N TYR A 149 3.63 -3.49 16.50
CA TYR A 149 4.94 -3.50 17.16
C TYR A 149 5.89 -2.43 16.63
N LEU A 150 5.70 -1.96 15.39
CA LEU A 150 6.60 -1.06 14.70
C LEU A 150 5.93 0.31 14.46
N PRO A 151 6.70 1.40 14.54
CA PRO A 151 6.19 2.70 14.15
C PRO A 151 5.89 2.71 12.64
N MET A 152 4.77 3.31 12.27
CA MET A 152 4.40 3.56 10.88
C MET A 152 4.50 5.05 10.60
N GLN A 153 5.25 5.42 9.57
CA GLN A 153 5.41 6.82 9.15
C GLN A 153 5.29 6.90 7.63
N MET A 154 4.39 7.75 7.12
CA MET A 154 4.24 7.97 5.67
C MET A 154 5.48 8.64 5.04
N SER A 155 6.30 9.29 5.85
CA SER A 155 7.60 9.85 5.45
C SER A 155 8.64 9.55 6.54
N PRO A 156 9.24 8.34 6.53
CA PRO A 156 10.24 7.96 7.55
C PRO A 156 11.53 8.77 7.44
N ALA A 157 11.75 9.45 6.31
CA ALA A 157 12.81 10.45 6.08
C ALA A 157 12.32 11.47 5.05
N ALA A 158 12.98 12.62 4.96
CA ALA A 158 12.57 13.72 4.07
C ALA A 158 12.54 13.31 2.58
N ASP A 159 13.41 12.38 2.19
CA ASP A 159 13.55 11.83 0.83
C ASP A 159 12.91 10.44 0.65
N ALA A 160 12.13 10.00 1.64
CA ALA A 160 11.53 8.66 1.69
C ALA A 160 9.99 8.74 1.86
N ALA A 161 9.32 9.45 0.98
CA ALA A 161 7.86 9.55 1.00
C ALA A 161 7.22 8.28 0.46
N ILE A 162 6.46 7.59 1.30
CA ILE A 162 5.75 6.34 0.98
C ILE A 162 4.45 6.69 0.24
N ASP A 163 4.12 5.94 -0.82
CA ASP A 163 2.87 6.17 -1.56
C ASP A 163 1.66 5.52 -0.90
N ALA A 164 1.86 4.36 -0.27
CA ALA A 164 0.79 3.70 0.49
C ALA A 164 1.32 2.82 1.63
N ILE A 165 0.54 2.76 2.71
CA ILE A 165 0.70 1.79 3.80
C ILE A 165 -0.62 1.06 3.96
N VAL A 166 -0.55 -0.26 4.13
CA VAL A 166 -1.69 -1.10 4.53
C VAL A 166 -1.40 -1.82 5.82
N PHE A 167 -2.41 -1.99 6.66
CA PHE A 167 -2.30 -2.80 7.87
C PHE A 167 -3.63 -3.38 8.32
N SER A 168 -3.56 -4.34 9.24
CA SER A 168 -4.67 -5.15 9.70
C SER A 168 -4.92 -4.92 11.20
N PRO A 169 -5.75 -3.93 11.58
CA PRO A 169 -6.01 -3.61 12.99
C PRO A 169 -6.59 -4.78 13.82
N HIS A 170 -7.19 -5.77 13.17
CA HIS A 170 -7.65 -6.98 13.85
C HIS A 170 -6.51 -7.82 14.49
N LYS A 171 -5.24 -7.51 14.15
CA LYS A 171 -4.05 -8.12 14.78
C LYS A 171 -3.55 -7.36 16.00
N PHE A 172 -4.10 -6.17 16.28
CA PHE A 172 -3.81 -5.42 17.50
C PHE A 172 -4.55 -6.02 18.70
N ILE A 173 -4.02 -5.82 19.90
CA ILE A 173 -4.72 -6.15 21.12
C ILE A 173 -6.05 -5.37 21.16
N GLY A 174 -7.17 -6.07 21.35
CA GLY A 174 -8.51 -5.45 21.31
C GLY A 174 -9.04 -5.15 19.90
N GLY A 175 -8.36 -5.61 18.86
CA GLY A 175 -8.72 -5.37 17.46
C GLY A 175 -9.65 -6.37 16.75
N PRO A 176 -10.11 -7.51 17.34
CA PRO A 176 -11.00 -8.44 16.64
C PRO A 176 -12.19 -7.73 15.97
N GLY A 177 -12.43 -8.03 14.69
CA GLY A 177 -13.50 -7.42 13.90
C GLY A 177 -13.19 -6.02 13.36
N ALA A 178 -12.01 -5.45 13.66
CA ALA A 178 -11.62 -4.15 13.12
C ALA A 178 -11.38 -4.21 11.60
N SER A 179 -11.78 -3.14 10.90
CA SER A 179 -11.55 -2.98 9.48
C SER A 179 -10.06 -2.85 9.17
N GLY A 180 -9.63 -3.41 8.05
CA GLY A 180 -8.33 -3.08 7.46
C GLY A 180 -8.21 -1.59 7.16
N VAL A 181 -6.99 -1.07 7.20
CA VAL A 181 -6.69 0.33 6.92
C VAL A 181 -5.71 0.42 5.76
N LEU A 182 -6.03 1.33 4.85
CA LEU A 182 -5.14 1.79 3.79
C LEU A 182 -4.92 3.29 4.01
N ILE A 183 -3.66 3.71 4.05
CA ILE A 183 -3.26 5.11 3.95
C ILE A 183 -2.59 5.27 2.59
N VAL A 184 -3.03 6.23 1.78
CA VAL A 184 -2.50 6.45 0.43
C VAL A 184 -2.29 7.93 0.16
N ARG A 185 -1.20 8.27 -0.50
CA ARG A 185 -0.97 9.63 -1.02
C ARG A 185 -1.94 9.90 -2.17
N ARG A 186 -2.55 11.07 -2.15
CA ARG A 186 -3.56 11.46 -3.15
C ARG A 186 -2.99 11.58 -4.56
N ASP A 187 -1.75 12.06 -4.68
CA ASP A 187 -1.03 12.19 -5.95
C ASP A 187 -0.55 10.83 -6.53
N ALA A 188 -0.50 9.79 -5.70
CA ALA A 188 -0.21 8.44 -6.15
C ALA A 188 -1.42 7.73 -6.78
N VAL A 189 -2.63 8.27 -6.58
CA VAL A 189 -3.88 7.71 -7.11
C VAL A 189 -4.03 8.14 -8.57
N LEU A 190 -4.01 7.17 -9.48
CA LEU A 190 -4.14 7.38 -10.92
C LEU A 190 -5.56 7.11 -11.44
N ASP A 191 -6.33 6.25 -10.76
CA ASP A 191 -7.73 6.00 -11.07
C ASP A 191 -8.61 6.36 -9.87
N THR A 192 -9.55 7.26 -10.10
CA THR A 192 -10.48 7.77 -9.09
C THR A 192 -11.87 7.13 -9.16
N LYS A 193 -12.10 6.22 -10.13
CA LYS A 193 -13.38 5.50 -10.21
C LYS A 193 -13.54 4.62 -8.97
N PRO A 194 -14.73 4.53 -8.39
CA PRO A 194 -14.96 3.61 -7.28
C PRO A 194 -14.76 2.15 -7.70
N THR A 195 -14.00 1.38 -6.91
CA THR A 195 -13.82 -0.07 -7.13
C THR A 195 -15.17 -0.81 -7.08
N TRP A 196 -16.05 -0.39 -6.17
CA TRP A 196 -17.44 -0.83 -6.05
C TRP A 196 -18.35 0.39 -6.03
N PRO A 197 -18.98 0.75 -7.16
CA PRO A 197 -19.93 1.85 -7.21
C PRO A 197 -21.15 1.52 -6.34
N GLY A 198 -21.68 2.53 -5.67
CA GLY A 198 -22.83 2.40 -4.79
C GLY A 198 -23.39 3.77 -4.41
N GLY A 199 -24.42 3.81 -3.60
CA GLY A 199 -25.13 5.04 -3.23
C GLY A 199 -24.26 6.15 -2.67
N GLY A 200 -23.13 5.83 -2.02
CA GLY A 200 -22.17 6.81 -1.49
C GLY A 200 -21.31 7.51 -2.54
N THR A 201 -21.36 7.09 -3.81
CA THR A 201 -20.59 7.66 -4.91
C THR A 201 -21.44 8.55 -5.81
N VAL A 202 -22.74 8.65 -5.56
CA VAL A 202 -23.70 9.41 -6.37
C VAL A 202 -23.71 10.86 -5.89
N ARG A 203 -23.51 11.81 -6.81
CA ARG A 203 -23.59 13.25 -6.51
C ARG A 203 -25.02 13.78 -6.55
N PHE A 204 -25.85 13.18 -7.38
CA PHE A 204 -27.24 13.57 -7.59
C PHE A 204 -28.06 12.38 -8.10
N VAL A 205 -29.27 12.23 -7.63
CA VAL A 205 -30.26 11.26 -8.12
C VAL A 205 -31.49 12.05 -8.55
N SER A 206 -31.88 11.90 -9.80
CA SER A 206 -33.14 12.46 -10.30
C SER A 206 -34.32 11.63 -9.78
N PRO A 207 -35.41 12.24 -9.36
CA PRO A 207 -36.64 11.54 -8.99
C PRO A 207 -37.45 11.21 -10.26
N VAL A 208 -36.88 10.42 -11.18
CA VAL A 208 -37.64 9.93 -12.34
C VAL A 208 -38.18 8.55 -12.02
#